data_8fa737f839efad174e93f9e9e3918473
#
_entry.id   8fa737f839efad174e93f9e9e3918473
#
_cell.length_a   1.000
_cell.length_b   1.000
_cell.length_c   1.000
_cell.angle_alpha   90.00
_cell.angle_beta   90.00
_cell.angle_gamma   90.00
#
_symmetry.space_group_name_H-M   'P 1'
#
loop_
_entity.id
_entity.type
_entity.pdbx_description
1 polymer ?
#
loop_
_entity_poly.entity_id
_entity_poly.type
_entity_poly.pdbx_seq_one_letter_code
_entity_poly.pdbx_strand_id
1 'polypeptide(L)'
;MNTKNLLITGMFAGLFLSCKEVEPPAPVLPVPTPEQIKWQKMENYAFVHFGLNTFNDLEWGYGNTPAETFNPTDLDCEQWVRIIKAAGLKGVILTAKHHDGFCLWPTKTVDYNISNSPYKNGKGDMVRELSDACKKHGLKFGLY
;
A
#
# COMPACT_ATOMS: atom_id res chain seq x y z
N MET A 1 -3.49 -62.87 -13.98
CA MET A 1 -3.61 -61.40 -14.07
C MET A 1 -4.85 -61.11 -14.89
N ASN A 2 -5.83 -60.44 -14.32
CA ASN A 2 -7.20 -60.40 -14.85
C ASN A 2 -7.27 -59.31 -15.94
N THR A 3 -7.58 -59.65 -17.16
CA THR A 3 -7.63 -58.79 -18.35
C THR A 3 -8.58 -57.60 -18.21
N LYS A 4 -9.53 -57.65 -17.30
CA LYS A 4 -10.46 -56.55 -16.97
C LYS A 4 -9.77 -55.37 -16.28
N ASN A 5 -8.72 -55.61 -15.49
CA ASN A 5 -8.00 -54.56 -14.78
C ASN A 5 -7.01 -53.82 -15.69
N LEU A 6 -6.56 -54.40 -16.79
CA LEU A 6 -5.66 -53.80 -17.75
C LEU A 6 -6.37 -52.74 -18.63
N LEU A 7 -7.64 -52.97 -18.94
CA LEU A 7 -8.46 -52.01 -19.73
C LEU A 7 -8.84 -50.73 -18.97
N ILE A 8 -9.05 -50.85 -17.65
CA ILE A 8 -9.39 -49.66 -16.81
C ILE A 8 -8.19 -48.77 -16.59
N THR A 9 -6.99 -49.34 -16.45
CA THR A 9 -5.74 -48.55 -16.26
C THR A 9 -5.31 -47.84 -17.55
N GLY A 10 -5.62 -48.40 -18.73
CA GLY A 10 -5.33 -47.75 -20.01
C GLY A 10 -6.27 -46.56 -20.32
N MET A 11 -7.52 -46.56 -19.81
CA MET A 11 -8.47 -45.49 -20.06
C MET A 11 -8.27 -44.25 -19.18
N PHE A 12 -7.60 -44.39 -18.03
CA PHE A 12 -7.26 -43.27 -17.15
C PHE A 12 -5.97 -42.52 -17.58
N ALA A 13 -5.07 -43.14 -18.28
CA ALA A 13 -3.84 -42.51 -18.77
C ALA A 13 -4.06 -41.61 -19.99
N GLY A 14 -5.18 -41.74 -20.70
CA GLY A 14 -5.48 -40.92 -21.89
C GLY A 14 -6.13 -39.56 -21.64
N LEU A 15 -6.57 -39.27 -20.40
CA LEU A 15 -7.32 -38.05 -20.06
C LEU A 15 -6.42 -36.85 -19.67
N PHE A 16 -5.11 -37.04 -19.54
CA PHE A 16 -4.20 -35.97 -19.10
C PHE A 16 -3.45 -35.25 -20.25
N LEU A 17 -3.71 -35.56 -21.49
CA LEU A 17 -2.90 -35.06 -22.63
C LEU A 17 -3.57 -33.99 -23.49
N SER A 18 -4.62 -33.32 -23.03
CA SER A 18 -5.35 -32.35 -23.87
C SER A 18 -5.49 -30.94 -23.29
N CYS A 19 -4.52 -30.45 -22.52
CA CYS A 19 -4.39 -29.01 -22.36
C CYS A 19 -3.36 -28.49 -23.38
N LYS A 20 -3.79 -28.18 -24.59
CA LYS A 20 -3.00 -27.30 -25.46
C LYS A 20 -2.95 -25.95 -24.79
N GLU A 21 -1.76 -25.47 -24.47
CA GLU A 21 -1.54 -24.09 -24.11
C GLU A 21 -2.04 -23.21 -25.28
N VAL A 22 -3.13 -22.49 -25.05
CA VAL A 22 -3.66 -21.58 -26.06
C VAL A 22 -2.79 -20.35 -26.04
N GLU A 23 -2.14 -20.06 -27.16
CA GLU A 23 -1.34 -18.85 -27.30
C GLU A 23 -2.24 -17.62 -27.13
N PRO A 24 -1.90 -16.68 -26.22
CA PRO A 24 -2.73 -15.51 -26.00
C PRO A 24 -2.82 -14.66 -27.27
N PRO A 25 -3.94 -13.97 -27.49
CA PRO A 25 -4.09 -13.09 -28.64
C PRO A 25 -3.05 -11.98 -28.62
N ALA A 26 -2.65 -11.52 -29.82
CA ALA A 26 -1.72 -10.41 -29.94
C ALA A 26 -2.24 -9.17 -29.21
N PRO A 27 -1.38 -8.43 -28.48
CA PRO A 27 -1.81 -7.22 -27.77
C PRO A 27 -2.32 -6.14 -28.75
N VAL A 28 -3.43 -5.48 -28.37
CA VAL A 28 -3.98 -4.32 -29.08
C VAL A 28 -3.48 -3.05 -28.38
N LEU A 29 -2.92 -2.12 -29.16
CA LEU A 29 -2.41 -0.85 -28.61
C LEU A 29 -3.56 0.09 -28.19
N PRO A 30 -3.36 0.94 -27.14
CA PRO A 30 -2.17 1.01 -26.29
C PRO A 30 -2.09 -0.14 -25.28
N VAL A 31 -0.88 -0.64 -25.04
CA VAL A 31 -0.62 -1.67 -24.03
C VAL A 31 0.00 -1.04 -22.77
N PRO A 32 -0.25 -1.60 -21.56
CA PRO A 32 0.35 -1.08 -20.33
C PRO A 32 1.87 -1.27 -20.34
N THR A 33 2.57 -0.32 -19.73
CA THR A 33 4.02 -0.42 -19.53
C THR A 33 4.36 -1.55 -18.53
N PRO A 34 5.61 -2.05 -18.52
CA PRO A 34 6.05 -3.02 -17.52
C PRO A 34 5.83 -2.55 -16.07
N GLU A 35 5.98 -1.24 -15.80
CA GLU A 35 5.77 -0.62 -14.50
C GLU A 35 4.29 -0.63 -14.11
N GLN A 36 3.40 -0.33 -15.05
CA GLN A 36 1.95 -0.40 -14.83
C GLN A 36 1.50 -1.83 -14.55
N ILE A 37 2.04 -2.81 -15.30
CA ILE A 37 1.76 -4.23 -15.04
C ILE A 37 2.28 -4.64 -13.67
N LYS A 38 3.49 -4.20 -13.28
CA LYS A 38 4.07 -4.47 -11.97
C LYS A 38 3.22 -3.87 -10.83
N TRP A 39 2.69 -2.67 -11.03
CA TRP A 39 1.76 -2.05 -10.10
C TRP A 39 0.48 -2.87 -9.96
N GLN A 40 -0.16 -3.24 -11.06
CA GLN A 40 -1.38 -4.05 -11.04
C GLN A 40 -1.17 -5.42 -10.39
N LYS A 41 -0.04 -6.08 -10.64
CA LYS A 41 0.33 -7.35 -10.00
C LYS A 41 0.56 -7.24 -8.49
N MET A 42 0.70 -6.05 -7.96
CA MET A 42 0.73 -5.83 -6.51
C MET A 42 -0.64 -6.09 -5.88
N GLU A 43 -1.74 -5.85 -6.61
CA GLU A 43 -3.16 -6.12 -6.29
C GLU A 43 -3.66 -5.37 -5.07
N ASN A 44 -3.06 -5.60 -3.89
CA ASN A 44 -3.54 -5.09 -2.61
C ASN A 44 -2.51 -4.21 -1.90
N TYR A 45 -2.94 -3.04 -1.47
CA TYR A 45 -2.18 -2.11 -0.64
C TYR A 45 -3.10 -1.39 0.34
N ALA A 46 -2.54 -0.89 1.44
CA ALA A 46 -3.26 -0.07 2.39
C ALA A 46 -3.16 1.40 2.02
N PHE A 47 -4.25 2.14 2.24
CA PHE A 47 -4.26 3.59 2.22
C PHE A 47 -4.37 4.09 3.67
N VAL A 48 -3.35 4.77 4.18
CA VAL A 48 -3.34 5.32 5.53
C VAL A 48 -3.79 6.77 5.47
N HIS A 49 -5.00 7.00 5.95
CA HIS A 49 -5.63 8.31 6.04
C HIS A 49 -5.52 8.85 7.46
N PHE A 50 -4.34 9.34 7.81
CA PHE A 50 -4.06 9.89 9.13
C PHE A 50 -3.39 11.26 8.98
N GLY A 51 -3.90 12.25 9.70
CA GLY A 51 -3.41 13.62 9.62
C GLY A 51 -4.10 14.52 10.63
N LEU A 52 -4.00 15.84 10.42
CA LEU A 52 -4.57 16.83 11.32
C LEU A 52 -6.09 16.70 11.49
N ASN A 53 -6.80 16.32 10.41
CA ASN A 53 -8.25 16.14 10.43
C ASN A 53 -8.72 15.01 11.35
N THR A 54 -7.86 14.02 11.61
CA THR A 54 -8.14 12.92 12.54
C THR A 54 -8.41 13.43 13.96
N PHE A 55 -7.78 14.54 14.35
CA PHE A 55 -7.94 15.16 15.68
C PHE A 55 -9.19 16.01 15.80
N ASN A 56 -9.82 16.36 14.68
CA ASN A 56 -11.01 17.20 14.63
C ASN A 56 -12.27 16.43 14.25
N ASP A 57 -12.18 15.12 14.08
CA ASP A 57 -13.28 14.27 13.57
C ASP A 57 -13.85 14.81 12.23
N LEU A 58 -12.95 15.19 11.33
CA LEU A 58 -13.30 15.73 10.02
C LEU A 58 -12.72 14.82 8.91
N GLU A 59 -13.53 14.60 7.89
CA GLU A 59 -13.06 13.96 6.65
C GLU A 59 -12.17 14.95 5.86
N TRP A 60 -12.62 16.19 5.74
CA TRP A 60 -11.91 17.27 5.05
C TRP A 60 -11.74 18.48 5.97
N GLY A 61 -10.53 18.98 6.06
CA GLY A 61 -10.24 20.22 6.78
C GLY A 61 -10.19 21.42 5.84
N TYR A 62 -10.27 22.60 6.43
CA TYR A 62 -10.31 23.88 5.72
C TYR A 62 -9.00 24.67 5.81
N GLY A 63 -7.94 24.06 6.37
CA GLY A 63 -6.63 24.72 6.54
C GLY A 63 -6.59 25.75 7.67
N ASN A 64 -7.59 25.77 8.54
CA ASN A 64 -7.69 26.70 9.66
C ASN A 64 -7.46 26.05 11.04
N THR A 65 -7.20 24.75 11.08
CA THR A 65 -6.83 24.06 12.32
C THR A 65 -5.39 24.40 12.68
N PRO A 66 -5.11 24.84 13.92
CA PRO A 66 -3.74 25.11 14.36
C PRO A 66 -2.84 23.88 14.22
N ALA A 67 -1.59 24.06 13.78
CA ALA A 67 -0.63 22.99 13.63
C ALA A 67 -0.36 22.25 14.96
N GLU A 68 -0.49 22.95 16.07
CA GLU A 68 -0.33 22.44 17.43
C GLU A 68 -1.32 21.35 17.80
N THR A 69 -2.44 21.26 17.08
CA THR A 69 -3.45 20.18 17.24
C THR A 69 -2.87 18.82 16.85
N PHE A 70 -1.88 18.77 15.93
CA PHE A 70 -1.23 17.54 15.55
C PHE A 70 -0.22 17.10 16.62
N ASN A 71 -0.69 16.34 17.58
CA ASN A 71 0.16 15.84 18.68
C ASN A 71 -0.18 14.39 19.04
N PRO A 72 0.07 13.42 18.16
CA PRO A 72 -0.10 12.02 18.49
C PRO A 72 0.88 11.60 19.58
N THR A 73 0.36 10.96 20.63
CA THR A 73 1.13 10.54 21.81
C THR A 73 1.67 9.12 21.71
N ASP A 74 1.07 8.29 20.83
CA ASP A 74 1.39 6.86 20.71
C ASP A 74 1.38 6.42 19.25
N LEU A 75 1.99 7.23 18.38
CA LEU A 75 2.12 6.92 16.95
C LEU A 75 3.26 5.92 16.73
N ASP A 76 2.92 4.72 16.27
CA ASP A 76 3.87 3.65 15.90
C ASP A 76 3.67 3.24 14.44
N CYS A 77 4.43 3.86 13.54
CA CYS A 77 4.42 3.53 12.12
C CYS A 77 4.89 2.09 11.85
N GLU A 78 5.75 1.53 12.69
CA GLU A 78 6.21 0.16 12.54
C GLU A 78 5.09 -0.84 12.88
N GLN A 79 4.28 -0.55 13.89
CA GLN A 79 3.11 -1.35 14.22
C GLN A 79 2.14 -1.40 13.03
N TRP A 80 1.83 -0.26 12.43
CA TRP A 80 0.96 -0.21 11.25
C TRP A 80 1.47 -1.10 10.12
N VAL A 81 2.74 -0.96 9.79
CA VAL A 81 3.36 -1.72 8.69
C VAL A 81 3.35 -3.23 9.00
N ARG A 82 3.62 -3.64 10.24
CA ARG A 82 3.57 -5.05 10.63
C ARG A 82 2.17 -5.64 10.48
N ILE A 83 1.13 -4.89 10.88
CA ILE A 83 -0.27 -5.33 10.76
C ILE A 83 -0.67 -5.40 9.28
N ILE A 84 -0.36 -4.39 8.48
CA ILE A 84 -0.64 -4.33 7.04
C ILE A 84 0.03 -5.51 6.32
N LYS A 85 1.29 -5.81 6.66
CA LYS A 85 2.01 -6.96 6.11
C LYS A 85 1.38 -8.28 6.53
N ALA A 86 1.00 -8.43 7.80
CA ALA A 86 0.34 -9.64 8.31
C ALA A 86 -1.01 -9.88 7.63
N ALA A 87 -1.70 -8.82 7.20
CA ALA A 87 -2.92 -8.91 6.41
C ALA A 87 -2.68 -9.28 4.93
N GLY A 88 -1.43 -9.49 4.51
CA GLY A 88 -1.09 -9.89 3.14
C GLY A 88 -0.97 -8.74 2.13
N LEU A 89 -1.08 -7.47 2.59
CA LEU A 89 -0.96 -6.31 1.71
C LEU A 89 0.52 -6.05 1.36
N LYS A 90 0.77 -5.53 0.17
CA LYS A 90 2.12 -5.44 -0.42
C LYS A 90 2.68 -4.01 -0.43
N GLY A 91 1.85 -3.03 -0.07
CA GLY A 91 2.25 -1.62 -0.06
C GLY A 91 1.41 -0.77 0.86
N VAL A 92 1.89 0.44 1.12
CA VAL A 92 1.24 1.47 1.95
C VAL A 92 1.27 2.79 1.20
N ILE A 93 0.15 3.48 1.12
CA ILE A 93 0.05 4.86 0.63
C ILE A 93 -0.35 5.74 1.82
N LEU A 94 0.42 6.79 2.09
CA LEU A 94 0.12 7.78 3.13
C LEU A 94 -0.48 9.02 2.50
N THR A 95 -1.55 9.57 3.08
CA THR A 95 -1.97 10.95 2.80
C THR A 95 -0.98 11.93 3.43
N ALA A 96 0.15 12.15 2.76
CA ALA A 96 1.21 13.03 3.27
C ALA A 96 0.77 14.50 3.38
N LYS A 97 -0.11 14.92 2.49
CA LYS A 97 -0.81 16.21 2.50
C LYS A 97 -2.23 16.00 2.01
N HIS A 98 -3.22 16.41 2.79
CA HIS A 98 -4.63 16.28 2.43
C HIS A 98 -5.25 17.65 2.08
N HIS A 99 -6.59 17.72 1.95
CA HIS A 99 -7.33 18.93 1.56
C HIS A 99 -7.12 20.12 2.50
N ASP A 100 -6.81 19.88 3.78
CA ASP A 100 -6.48 20.91 4.77
C ASP A 100 -5.15 21.62 4.49
N GLY A 101 -4.29 20.99 3.69
CA GLY A 101 -2.99 21.56 3.32
C GLY A 101 -1.86 21.32 4.33
N PHE A 102 -2.13 20.63 5.45
CA PHE A 102 -1.09 20.31 6.44
C PHE A 102 -0.12 19.24 5.91
N CYS A 103 1.17 19.53 5.98
CA CYS A 103 2.21 18.62 5.50
C CYS A 103 2.75 17.75 6.64
N LEU A 104 2.67 16.43 6.50
CA LEU A 104 3.15 15.46 7.49
C LEU A 104 4.68 15.23 7.43
N TRP A 105 5.42 16.11 6.77
CA TRP A 105 6.88 16.12 6.73
C TRP A 105 7.41 17.54 6.91
N PRO A 106 8.65 17.73 7.41
CA PRO A 106 9.28 19.04 7.49
C PRO A 106 9.53 19.55 6.07
N THR A 107 8.89 20.65 5.71
CA THR A 107 9.06 21.31 4.42
C THR A 107 9.41 22.79 4.61
N LYS A 108 10.17 23.34 3.65
CA LYS A 108 10.52 24.77 3.59
C LYS A 108 9.59 25.59 2.70
N THR A 109 8.60 24.93 2.05
CA THR A 109 7.74 25.61 1.07
C THR A 109 6.51 26.23 1.71
N VAL A 110 6.06 25.70 2.85
CA VAL A 110 4.92 26.22 3.62
C VAL A 110 5.16 26.03 5.11
N ASP A 111 4.67 26.97 5.93
CA ASP A 111 4.78 26.88 7.39
C ASP A 111 3.74 25.90 8.01
N TYR A 112 2.68 25.60 7.27
CA TYR A 112 1.64 24.67 7.72
C TYR A 112 2.12 23.22 7.57
N ASN A 113 2.97 22.80 8.49
CA ASN A 113 3.60 21.48 8.46
C ASN A 113 3.95 20.97 9.87
N ILE A 114 4.33 19.70 9.94
CA ILE A 114 4.60 18.95 11.16
C ILE A 114 5.70 19.56 12.04
N SER A 115 6.65 20.36 11.50
CA SER A 115 7.70 21.01 12.29
C SER A 115 7.13 22.09 13.23
N ASN A 116 5.96 22.61 12.92
CA ASN A 116 5.25 23.60 13.73
C ASN A 116 4.24 22.95 14.69
N SER A 117 4.22 21.64 14.79
CA SER A 117 3.45 20.87 15.76
C SER A 117 4.32 20.46 16.96
N PRO A 118 3.72 20.15 18.12
CA PRO A 118 4.46 19.63 19.27
C PRO A 118 4.95 18.18 19.07
N TYR A 119 4.50 17.49 18.03
CA TYR A 119 4.90 16.12 17.76
C TYR A 119 6.42 15.97 17.71
N LYS A 120 6.97 15.13 18.58
CA LYS A 120 8.42 14.92 18.76
C LYS A 120 9.20 16.22 18.96
N ASN A 121 8.59 17.19 19.65
CA ASN A 121 9.18 18.53 19.87
C ASN A 121 9.54 19.26 18.56
N GLY A 122 8.67 19.19 17.55
CA GLY A 122 8.87 19.81 16.23
C GLY A 122 9.87 19.08 15.33
N LYS A 123 10.32 17.88 15.71
CA LYS A 123 11.27 17.07 14.93
C LYS A 123 10.65 15.84 14.27
N GLY A 124 9.33 15.76 14.27
CA GLY A 124 8.59 14.67 13.64
C GLY A 124 8.70 14.73 12.11
N ASP A 125 8.75 13.57 11.49
CA ASP A 125 8.65 13.38 10.04
C ASP A 125 7.92 12.07 9.78
N MET A 126 6.60 12.14 9.72
CA MET A 126 5.77 10.95 9.57
C MET A 126 5.98 10.26 8.22
N VAL A 127 6.29 11.03 7.18
CA VAL A 127 6.60 10.48 5.85
C VAL A 127 7.85 9.59 5.92
N ARG A 128 8.91 10.09 6.56
CA ARG A 128 10.14 9.33 6.77
C ARG A 128 9.92 8.13 7.66
N GLU A 129 9.25 8.32 8.79
CA GLU A 129 9.00 7.25 9.77
C GLU A 129 8.26 6.07 9.15
N LEU A 130 7.20 6.35 8.37
CA LEU A 130 6.45 5.29 7.70
C LEU A 130 7.23 4.68 6.53
N SER A 131 7.98 5.49 5.78
CA SER A 131 8.84 5.01 4.70
C SER A 131 9.92 4.05 5.22
N ASP A 132 10.58 4.40 6.32
CA ASP A 132 11.63 3.57 6.93
C ASP A 132 11.03 2.26 7.49
N ALA A 133 9.84 2.31 8.09
CA ALA A 133 9.12 1.12 8.53
C ALA A 133 8.75 0.23 7.33
N CYS A 134 8.23 0.78 6.24
CA CYS A 134 7.93 0.02 5.02
C CYS A 134 9.18 -0.65 4.45
N LYS A 135 10.30 0.08 4.37
CA LYS A 135 11.59 -0.46 3.91
C LYS A 135 12.06 -1.62 4.77
N LYS A 136 12.01 -1.46 6.11
CA LYS A 136 12.39 -2.49 7.09
C LYS A 136 11.60 -3.79 6.90
N HIS A 137 10.31 -3.68 6.62
CA HIS A 137 9.40 -4.82 6.49
C HIS A 137 9.18 -5.29 5.05
N GLY A 138 9.81 -4.66 4.05
CA GLY A 138 9.76 -5.03 2.65
C GLY A 138 8.43 -4.71 1.95
N LEU A 139 7.67 -3.72 2.43
CA LEU A 139 6.49 -3.19 1.76
C LEU A 139 6.87 -2.04 0.82
N LYS A 140 6.07 -1.87 -0.23
CA LYS A 140 6.15 -0.67 -1.08
C LYS A 140 5.57 0.52 -0.33
N PHE A 141 6.16 1.70 -0.55
CA PHE A 141 5.69 2.95 0.03
C PHE A 141 5.31 3.94 -1.06
N GLY A 142 4.19 4.61 -0.89
CA GLY A 142 3.67 5.63 -1.79
C GLY A 142 3.13 6.82 -1.00
N LEU A 143 2.98 7.95 -1.69
CA LEU A 143 2.44 9.20 -1.14
C LEU A 143 1.25 9.66 -1.97
N TYR A 144 0.26 10.17 -1.27
CA TYR A 144 -0.84 10.97 -1.80
C TYR A 144 -0.68 12.42 -1.35
#